data_b00b3b067ca86a108d41f6ed257498a2
#
_entry.id   b00b3b067ca86a108d41f6ed257498a2
#
_cell.length_a   1.000
_cell.length_b   1.000
_cell.length_c   1.000
_cell.angle_alpha   90.00
_cell.angle_beta   90.00
_cell.angle_gamma   90.00
#
_symmetry.space_group_name_H-M   'P 1'
#
loop_
_entity.id
_entity.type
_entity.pdbx_description
1 polymer ?
#
loop_
_entity_poly.entity_id
_entity_poly.type
_entity_poly.pdbx_seq_one_letter_code
_entity_poly.pdbx_strand_id
1 'polypeptide(L)'
;MTAPVSLGADYFDGMYAAADDPWGFEERWYERRKYAISLAQLPAERYHRAFEPGCSIGVFTRLLAQRCDAVASCDVAEAAVQAAARRNQDLPQVRVEQRDLPAQWPAGRFDLIVFSEILYYFGDSDLEQVLKNAVAALEPEGTLLAVHWRHPVADYPRSGDDVHRVLAAYPGLARLVCHAEPDFLAEVYIRTDGPPVSVAQATGLA
;
A
#
# COMPACT_ATOMS: atom_id res chain seq x y z
N MET A 1 -9.04 -6.26 27.86
CA MET A 1 -8.09 -6.65 26.80
C MET A 1 -7.29 -5.40 26.47
N THR A 2 -5.96 -5.48 26.48
CA THR A 2 -5.10 -4.39 26.01
C THR A 2 -5.31 -4.20 24.52
N ALA A 3 -5.37 -2.93 24.06
CA ALA A 3 -5.46 -2.62 22.63
C ALA A 3 -4.26 -3.23 21.88
N PRO A 4 -4.45 -3.74 20.67
CA PRO A 4 -3.35 -4.28 19.88
C PRO A 4 -2.30 -3.20 19.61
N VAL A 5 -1.02 -3.57 19.75
CA VAL A 5 0.14 -2.70 19.55
C VAL A 5 0.69 -2.94 18.14
N SER A 6 1.14 -1.87 17.48
CA SER A 6 1.77 -1.96 16.16
C SER A 6 3.08 -2.76 16.21
N LEU A 7 3.39 -3.48 15.13
CA LEU A 7 4.70 -4.09 14.93
C LEU A 7 5.70 -2.98 14.52
N GLY A 8 6.78 -2.84 15.28
CA GLY A 8 7.80 -1.82 15.07
C GLY A 8 9.00 -2.31 14.26
N ALA A 9 10.00 -1.42 14.10
CA ALA A 9 11.22 -1.69 13.34
C ALA A 9 11.92 -2.99 13.76
N ASP A 10 12.04 -3.26 15.07
CA ASP A 10 12.73 -4.46 15.59
C ASP A 10 12.16 -5.78 15.04
N TYR A 11 10.83 -5.84 14.80
CA TYR A 11 10.19 -7.02 14.23
C TYR A 11 10.66 -7.25 12.79
N PHE A 12 10.65 -6.20 11.96
CA PHE A 12 11.05 -6.28 10.55
C PHE A 12 12.56 -6.43 10.38
N ASP A 13 13.37 -5.76 11.21
CA ASP A 13 14.82 -5.94 11.22
C ASP A 13 15.18 -7.40 11.51
N GLY A 14 14.46 -8.06 12.44
CA GLY A 14 14.62 -9.48 12.69
C GLY A 14 14.31 -10.36 11.47
N MET A 15 13.26 -10.02 10.70
CA MET A 15 12.89 -10.74 9.48
C MET A 15 13.97 -10.59 8.39
N TYR A 16 14.45 -9.36 8.14
CA TYR A 16 15.50 -9.09 7.14
C TYR A 16 16.88 -9.58 7.55
N ALA A 17 17.16 -9.72 8.85
CA ALA A 17 18.37 -10.37 9.32
C ALA A 17 18.38 -11.87 9.02
N ALA A 18 17.21 -12.50 8.93
CA ALA A 18 17.07 -13.92 8.64
C ALA A 18 17.09 -14.25 7.14
N ALA A 19 16.61 -13.34 6.27
CA ALA A 19 16.57 -13.55 4.83
C ALA A 19 16.47 -12.21 4.08
N ASP A 20 17.08 -12.09 2.90
CA ASP A 20 17.03 -10.89 2.04
C ASP A 20 15.63 -10.63 1.50
N ASP A 21 14.84 -11.66 1.25
CA ASP A 21 13.43 -11.62 0.82
C ASP A 21 12.59 -12.57 1.69
N PRO A 22 12.21 -12.15 2.91
CA PRO A 22 11.54 -13.03 3.88
C PRO A 22 10.22 -13.62 3.39
N TRP A 23 9.53 -12.93 2.49
CA TRP A 23 8.22 -13.34 1.96
C TRP A 23 8.29 -13.93 0.56
N GLY A 24 9.44 -13.89 -0.13
CA GLY A 24 9.61 -14.39 -1.49
C GLY A 24 8.90 -13.57 -2.55
N PHE A 25 8.88 -12.25 -2.38
CA PHE A 25 8.20 -11.30 -3.28
C PHE A 25 8.74 -11.33 -4.72
N GLU A 26 10.02 -11.66 -4.88
CA GLU A 26 10.66 -11.69 -6.19
C GLU A 26 10.33 -12.96 -6.98
N GLU A 27 10.37 -14.12 -6.33
CA GLU A 27 10.39 -15.40 -7.02
C GLU A 27 9.03 -16.10 -7.12
N ARG A 28 8.12 -15.86 -6.17
CA ARG A 28 6.85 -16.58 -6.12
C ARG A 28 5.91 -16.16 -7.23
N TRP A 29 5.36 -17.13 -7.95
CA TRP A 29 4.28 -16.90 -8.93
C TRP A 29 3.08 -16.21 -8.30
N TYR A 30 2.72 -16.59 -7.08
CA TYR A 30 1.65 -15.98 -6.30
C TYR A 30 1.81 -14.45 -6.20
N GLU A 31 3.00 -13.97 -5.82
CA GLU A 31 3.29 -12.55 -5.67
C GLU A 31 3.23 -11.79 -7.01
N ARG A 32 3.85 -12.36 -8.05
CA ARG A 32 3.78 -11.77 -9.40
C ARG A 32 2.34 -11.64 -9.90
N ARG A 33 1.50 -12.68 -9.66
CA ARG A 33 0.09 -12.66 -10.03
C ARG A 33 -0.68 -11.61 -9.21
N LYS A 34 -0.48 -11.54 -7.90
CA LYS A 34 -1.11 -10.56 -6.99
C LYS A 34 -0.78 -9.13 -7.42
N TYR A 35 0.48 -8.82 -7.72
CA TYR A 35 0.87 -7.51 -8.25
C TYR A 35 0.23 -7.18 -9.60
N ALA A 36 0.17 -8.13 -10.51
CA ALA A 36 -0.47 -7.91 -11.81
C ALA A 36 -1.98 -7.60 -11.66
N ILE A 37 -2.68 -8.31 -10.79
CA ILE A 37 -4.09 -8.05 -10.46
C ILE A 37 -4.22 -6.67 -9.81
N SER A 38 -3.36 -6.34 -8.86
CA SER A 38 -3.38 -5.05 -8.17
C SER A 38 -3.22 -3.87 -9.13
N LEU A 39 -2.27 -3.95 -10.06
CA LEU A 39 -2.06 -2.92 -11.08
C LEU A 39 -3.22 -2.83 -12.08
N ALA A 40 -3.81 -3.96 -12.45
CA ALA A 40 -4.94 -4.00 -13.40
C ALA A 40 -6.21 -3.35 -12.83
N GLN A 41 -6.35 -3.26 -11.51
CA GLN A 41 -7.49 -2.62 -10.85
C GLN A 41 -7.41 -1.09 -10.83
N LEU A 42 -6.22 -0.52 -11.02
CA LEU A 42 -6.01 0.93 -10.97
C LEU A 42 -6.80 1.62 -12.10
N PRO A 43 -7.73 2.55 -11.77
CA PRO A 43 -8.66 3.14 -12.74
C PRO A 43 -7.99 4.09 -13.74
N ALA A 44 -6.92 4.79 -13.36
CA ALA A 44 -6.21 5.68 -14.25
C ALA A 44 -5.10 4.94 -15.00
N GLU A 45 -4.88 5.29 -16.26
CA GLU A 45 -3.80 4.75 -17.08
C GLU A 45 -2.42 5.13 -16.52
N ARG A 46 -2.28 6.35 -15.99
CA ARG A 46 -1.05 6.91 -15.41
C ARG A 46 -1.35 7.82 -14.23
N TYR A 47 -0.42 7.86 -13.28
CA TYR A 47 -0.46 8.72 -12.10
C TYR A 47 0.74 9.67 -12.08
N HIS A 48 0.53 10.88 -11.56
CA HIS A 48 1.61 11.86 -11.45
C HIS A 48 2.52 11.54 -10.26
N ARG A 49 1.94 11.24 -9.11
CA ARG A 49 2.72 11.02 -7.89
C ARG A 49 2.11 9.94 -7.02
N ALA A 50 2.77 8.80 -6.94
CA ALA A 50 2.38 7.71 -6.07
C ALA A 50 3.15 7.72 -4.74
N PHE A 51 2.51 7.21 -3.68
CA PHE A 51 3.14 6.88 -2.41
C PHE A 51 2.89 5.41 -2.06
N GLU A 52 3.96 4.69 -1.77
CA GLU A 52 3.96 3.28 -1.38
C GLU A 52 4.70 3.12 -0.05
N PRO A 53 4.01 3.11 1.10
CA PRO A 53 4.61 2.71 2.37
C PRO A 53 4.72 1.20 2.51
N GLY A 54 5.77 0.73 3.20
CA GLY A 54 6.06 -0.69 3.37
C GLY A 54 6.53 -1.34 2.07
N CYS A 55 7.43 -0.68 1.35
CA CYS A 55 7.86 -1.12 0.02
C CYS A 55 8.74 -2.39 0.03
N SER A 56 9.16 -2.88 1.21
CA SER A 56 10.03 -4.03 1.32
C SER A 56 11.26 -3.91 0.40
N ILE A 57 11.61 -4.95 -0.34
CA ILE A 57 12.73 -4.96 -1.29
C ILE A 57 12.44 -4.27 -2.63
N GLY A 58 11.32 -3.53 -2.75
CA GLY A 58 11.01 -2.66 -3.88
C GLY A 58 10.54 -3.36 -5.16
N VAL A 59 10.01 -4.58 -5.06
CA VAL A 59 9.49 -5.32 -6.24
C VAL A 59 8.26 -4.62 -6.80
N PHE A 60 7.28 -4.30 -5.94
CA PHE A 60 6.06 -3.61 -6.37
C PHE A 60 6.32 -2.15 -6.75
N THR A 61 7.25 -1.47 -6.04
CA THR A 61 7.74 -0.13 -6.40
C THR A 61 8.15 -0.05 -7.87
N ARG A 62 8.94 -1.04 -8.34
CA ARG A 62 9.40 -1.09 -9.74
C ARG A 62 8.26 -1.21 -10.74
N LEU A 63 7.22 -1.96 -10.40
CA LEU A 63 6.04 -2.11 -11.24
C LEU A 63 5.18 -0.83 -11.24
N LEU A 64 5.01 -0.19 -10.09
CA LEU A 64 4.32 1.11 -9.96
C LEU A 64 5.00 2.20 -10.78
N ALA A 65 6.33 2.22 -10.81
CA ALA A 65 7.10 3.20 -11.57
C ALA A 65 6.84 3.16 -13.09
N GLN A 66 6.30 2.06 -13.63
CA GLN A 66 5.87 1.98 -15.03
C GLN A 66 4.57 2.76 -15.29
N ARG A 67 3.80 3.03 -14.24
CA ARG A 67 2.48 3.67 -14.26
C ARG A 67 2.47 5.07 -13.61
N CYS A 68 3.65 5.56 -13.13
CA CYS A 68 3.74 6.80 -12.38
C CYS A 68 4.87 7.68 -12.88
N ASP A 69 4.67 9.02 -12.83
CA ASP A 69 5.73 10.01 -13.14
C ASP A 69 6.71 10.17 -11.99
N ALA A 70 6.23 9.95 -10.75
CA ALA A 70 7.04 9.91 -9.54
C ALA A 70 6.49 8.89 -8.55
N VAL A 71 7.38 8.12 -7.92
CA VAL A 71 7.04 7.18 -6.84
C VAL A 71 7.88 7.51 -5.63
N ALA A 72 7.21 7.83 -4.52
CA ALA A 72 7.81 7.90 -3.20
C ALA A 72 7.50 6.60 -2.48
N SER A 73 8.52 5.84 -2.10
CA SER A 73 8.36 4.60 -1.35
C SER A 73 9.12 4.68 -0.04
N CYS A 74 8.67 3.98 0.97
CA CYS A 74 9.38 3.90 2.24
C CYS A 74 9.19 2.55 2.92
N ASP A 75 10.13 2.26 3.80
CA ASP A 75 10.04 1.13 4.73
C ASP A 75 10.64 1.53 6.08
N VAL A 76 10.27 0.84 7.15
CA VAL A 76 10.84 1.08 8.48
C VAL A 76 12.20 0.40 8.64
N ALA A 77 12.40 -0.74 7.98
CA ALA A 77 13.65 -1.52 8.02
C ALA A 77 14.69 -0.95 7.05
N GLU A 78 15.87 -0.61 7.57
CA GLU A 78 16.98 -0.08 6.74
C GLU A 78 17.41 -1.06 5.65
N ALA A 79 17.46 -2.36 5.95
CA ALA A 79 17.84 -3.39 4.99
C ALA A 79 16.87 -3.44 3.79
N ALA A 80 15.57 -3.30 4.04
CA ALA A 80 14.54 -3.19 3.00
C ALA A 80 14.76 -1.96 2.12
N VAL A 81 14.96 -0.80 2.73
CA VAL A 81 15.23 0.47 2.02
C VAL A 81 16.44 0.37 1.11
N GLN A 82 17.54 -0.21 1.62
CA GLN A 82 18.75 -0.42 0.83
C GLN A 82 18.53 -1.38 -0.34
N ALA A 83 17.78 -2.47 -0.14
CA ALA A 83 17.44 -3.43 -1.19
C ALA A 83 16.53 -2.79 -2.25
N ALA A 84 15.50 -2.06 -1.83
CA ALA A 84 14.58 -1.35 -2.72
C ALA A 84 15.29 -0.27 -3.53
N ALA A 85 16.17 0.51 -2.91
CA ALA A 85 16.96 1.53 -3.59
C ALA A 85 17.90 0.92 -4.65
N ARG A 86 18.59 -0.18 -4.33
CA ARG A 86 19.43 -0.90 -5.31
C ARG A 86 18.61 -1.45 -6.48
N ARG A 87 17.43 -2.04 -6.21
CA ARG A 87 16.52 -2.60 -7.23
C ARG A 87 16.03 -1.55 -8.22
N ASN A 88 15.80 -0.34 -7.76
CA ASN A 88 15.18 0.74 -8.53
C ASN A 88 16.17 1.85 -8.94
N GLN A 89 17.48 1.63 -8.81
CA GLN A 89 18.52 2.64 -9.05
C GLN A 89 18.54 3.20 -10.48
N ASP A 90 18.03 2.44 -11.46
CA ASP A 90 17.90 2.82 -12.86
C ASP A 90 16.61 3.62 -13.16
N LEU A 91 15.74 3.84 -12.16
CA LEU A 91 14.47 4.54 -12.28
C LEU A 91 14.56 5.91 -11.58
N PRO A 92 14.90 6.99 -12.30
CA PRO A 92 15.13 8.31 -11.69
C PRO A 92 13.86 8.92 -11.04
N GLN A 93 12.67 8.45 -11.41
CA GLN A 93 11.39 8.86 -10.82
C GLN A 93 11.10 8.20 -9.48
N VAL A 94 11.87 7.19 -9.05
CA VAL A 94 11.68 6.47 -7.77
C VAL A 94 12.56 7.06 -6.69
N ARG A 95 11.97 7.33 -5.53
CA ARG A 95 12.68 7.70 -4.29
C ARG A 95 12.30 6.74 -3.20
N VAL A 96 13.29 6.12 -2.56
CA VAL A 96 13.11 5.20 -1.43
C VAL A 96 13.74 5.81 -0.19
N GLU A 97 12.99 5.91 0.90
CA GLU A 97 13.45 6.53 2.15
C GLU A 97 13.09 5.65 3.36
N GLN A 98 13.92 5.67 4.39
CA GLN A 98 13.56 5.04 5.65
C GLN A 98 12.58 5.94 6.40
N ARG A 99 11.40 5.41 6.75
CA ARG A 99 10.38 6.15 7.50
C ARG A 99 9.61 5.22 8.43
N ASP A 100 9.37 5.71 9.64
CA ASP A 100 8.51 5.06 10.63
C ASP A 100 7.13 5.75 10.63
N LEU A 101 6.12 5.01 10.17
CA LEU A 101 4.74 5.50 10.06
C LEU A 101 3.94 5.11 11.31
N PRO A 102 2.98 5.94 11.70
CA PRO A 102 2.46 7.16 11.04
C PRO A 102 3.27 8.44 11.29
N ALA A 103 4.25 8.41 12.20
CA ALA A 103 4.91 9.62 12.68
C ALA A 103 5.69 10.38 11.59
N GLN A 104 6.31 9.65 10.66
CA GLN A 104 7.15 10.22 9.60
C GLN A 104 6.45 10.22 8.24
N TRP A 105 5.19 10.66 8.19
CA TRP A 105 4.45 10.75 6.92
C TRP A 105 5.12 11.74 5.95
N PRO A 106 5.29 11.38 4.65
CA PRO A 106 5.93 12.26 3.67
C PRO A 106 5.08 13.50 3.38
N ALA A 107 5.76 14.63 3.12
CA ALA A 107 5.09 15.86 2.74
C ALA A 107 4.55 15.84 1.30
N GLY A 108 3.50 16.63 1.07
CA GLY A 108 2.88 16.81 -0.24
C GLY A 108 1.63 15.98 -0.46
N ARG A 109 1.13 16.03 -1.69
CA ARG A 109 -0.06 15.30 -2.10
C ARG A 109 0.27 14.22 -3.11
N PHE A 110 -0.62 13.24 -3.22
CA PHE A 110 -0.50 12.08 -4.08
C PHE A 110 -1.82 11.82 -4.79
N ASP A 111 -1.78 11.48 -6.05
CA ASP A 111 -2.96 11.00 -6.79
C ASP A 111 -3.11 9.47 -6.73
N LEU A 112 -2.08 8.77 -6.19
CA LEU A 112 -2.12 7.35 -5.84
C LEU A 112 -1.45 7.09 -4.49
N ILE A 113 -2.14 6.39 -3.58
CA ILE A 113 -1.52 5.78 -2.38
C ILE A 113 -1.77 4.27 -2.43
N VAL A 114 -0.72 3.48 -2.18
CA VAL A 114 -0.77 2.03 -2.25
C VAL A 114 -0.38 1.41 -0.93
N PHE A 115 -1.32 0.76 -0.27
CA PHE A 115 -1.08 -0.06 0.91
C PHE A 115 -1.07 -1.54 0.51
N SER A 116 0.12 -2.08 0.29
CA SER A 116 0.31 -3.49 -0.03
C SER A 116 0.95 -4.21 1.14
N GLU A 117 0.19 -5.10 1.78
CA GLU A 117 0.64 -5.94 2.89
C GLU A 117 1.18 -5.17 4.12
N ILE A 118 0.58 -4.01 4.45
CA ILE A 118 1.10 -3.17 5.55
C ILE A 118 0.08 -2.83 6.64
N LEU A 119 -1.20 -2.55 6.31
CA LEU A 119 -2.11 -1.95 7.27
C LEU A 119 -2.45 -2.88 8.45
N TYR A 120 -2.32 -4.16 8.31
CA TYR A 120 -2.57 -5.11 9.39
C TYR A 120 -1.44 -5.16 10.45
N TYR A 121 -0.31 -4.48 10.20
CA TYR A 121 0.77 -4.34 11.19
C TYR A 121 0.52 -3.23 12.21
N PHE A 122 -0.44 -2.33 11.94
CA PHE A 122 -0.75 -1.23 12.84
C PHE A 122 -1.81 -1.61 13.88
N GLY A 123 -1.57 -1.20 15.13
CA GLY A 123 -2.59 -1.18 16.18
C GLY A 123 -3.68 -0.13 15.89
N ASP A 124 -4.72 -0.07 16.73
CA ASP A 124 -5.91 0.75 16.45
C ASP A 124 -5.58 2.22 16.26
N SER A 125 -4.78 2.81 17.16
CA SER A 125 -4.41 4.23 17.13
C SER A 125 -3.60 4.59 15.90
N ASP A 126 -2.62 3.74 15.55
CA ASP A 126 -1.71 4.02 14.44
C ASP A 126 -2.40 3.79 13.10
N LEU A 127 -3.26 2.77 12.99
CA LEU A 127 -4.09 2.58 11.80
C LEU A 127 -4.97 3.79 11.53
N GLU A 128 -5.67 4.30 12.57
CA GLU A 128 -6.48 5.51 12.45
C GLU A 128 -5.65 6.71 11.97
N GLN A 129 -4.46 6.91 12.55
CA GLN A 129 -3.58 8.01 12.15
C GLN A 129 -3.02 7.83 10.73
N VAL A 130 -2.67 6.59 10.32
CA VAL A 130 -2.24 6.28 8.94
C VAL A 130 -3.35 6.59 7.94
N LEU A 131 -4.58 6.17 8.20
CA LEU A 131 -5.70 6.42 7.30
C LEU A 131 -6.07 7.92 7.24
N LYS A 132 -6.03 8.62 8.37
CA LYS A 132 -6.21 10.07 8.42
C LYS A 132 -5.17 10.80 7.58
N ASN A 133 -3.90 10.42 7.71
CA ASN A 133 -2.81 10.99 6.93
C ASN A 133 -2.99 10.69 5.43
N ALA A 134 -3.38 9.45 5.08
CA ALA A 134 -3.61 9.04 3.70
C ALA A 134 -4.72 9.84 3.03
N VAL A 135 -5.88 9.97 3.67
CA VAL A 135 -6.99 10.76 3.13
C VAL A 135 -6.62 12.24 3.02
N ALA A 136 -5.90 12.80 4.00
CA ALA A 136 -5.44 14.17 3.93
C ALA A 136 -4.42 14.41 2.81
N ALA A 137 -3.55 13.43 2.53
CA ALA A 137 -2.49 13.51 1.51
C ALA A 137 -2.96 13.13 0.10
N LEU A 138 -4.06 12.38 -0.06
CA LEU A 138 -4.63 12.13 -1.38
C LEU A 138 -5.15 13.42 -2.02
N GLU A 139 -4.98 13.57 -3.33
CA GLU A 139 -5.67 14.59 -4.11
C GLU A 139 -7.20 14.33 -4.12
N PRO A 140 -8.06 15.35 -4.36
CA PRO A 140 -9.45 15.10 -4.69
C PRO A 140 -9.54 14.12 -5.86
N GLU A 141 -10.45 13.14 -5.77
CA GLU A 141 -10.57 12.01 -6.71
C GLU A 141 -9.32 11.13 -6.82
N GLY A 142 -8.35 11.29 -5.93
CA GLY A 142 -7.16 10.43 -5.84
C GLY A 142 -7.52 9.00 -5.46
N THR A 143 -6.67 8.08 -5.90
CA THR A 143 -6.85 6.63 -5.78
C THR A 143 -6.09 6.08 -4.56
N LEU A 144 -6.75 5.25 -3.77
CA LEU A 144 -6.13 4.42 -2.75
C LEU A 144 -6.30 2.95 -3.14
N LEU A 145 -5.20 2.23 -3.31
CA LEU A 145 -5.17 0.78 -3.48
C LEU A 145 -4.78 0.12 -2.17
N ALA A 146 -5.56 -0.84 -1.70
CA ALA A 146 -5.25 -1.66 -0.53
C ALA A 146 -5.24 -3.14 -0.89
N VAL A 147 -4.16 -3.84 -0.56
CA VAL A 147 -3.96 -5.27 -0.85
C VAL A 147 -3.47 -5.97 0.41
N HIS A 148 -4.19 -7.00 0.88
CA HIS A 148 -3.83 -7.69 2.13
C HIS A 148 -4.10 -9.19 2.07
N TRP A 149 -3.15 -9.95 2.59
CA TRP A 149 -3.26 -11.36 2.90
C TRP A 149 -4.40 -11.63 3.88
N ARG A 150 -5.13 -12.73 3.71
CA ARG A 150 -6.34 -13.03 4.52
C ARG A 150 -6.14 -14.09 5.58
N HIS A 151 -5.14 -14.95 5.41
CA HIS A 151 -4.91 -16.01 6.37
C HIS A 151 -4.39 -15.46 7.70
N PRO A 152 -4.84 -16.01 8.84
CA PRO A 152 -4.41 -15.54 10.15
C PRO A 152 -2.91 -15.68 10.36
N VAL A 153 -2.28 -14.64 10.91
CA VAL A 153 -0.91 -14.64 11.40
C VAL A 153 -0.94 -14.24 12.86
N ALA A 154 -0.39 -15.08 13.73
CA ALA A 154 -0.55 -14.94 15.19
C ALA A 154 0.02 -13.63 15.74
N ASP A 155 1.09 -13.11 15.13
CA ASP A 155 1.78 -11.91 15.57
C ASP A 155 1.11 -10.62 15.11
N TYR A 156 0.20 -10.68 14.14
CA TYR A 156 -0.39 -9.47 13.56
C TYR A 156 -1.49 -8.89 14.45
N PRO A 157 -1.51 -7.56 14.66
CA PRO A 157 -2.55 -6.87 15.41
C PRO A 157 -3.97 -7.14 14.91
N ARG A 158 -4.12 -7.39 13.60
CA ARG A 158 -5.41 -7.62 12.94
C ARG A 158 -5.25 -8.44 11.66
N SER A 159 -6.37 -8.94 11.14
CA SER A 159 -6.42 -9.62 9.83
C SER A 159 -6.56 -8.63 8.68
N GLY A 160 -6.25 -9.09 7.44
CA GLY A 160 -6.56 -8.34 6.22
C GLY A 160 -8.05 -8.01 6.10
N ASP A 161 -8.94 -8.95 6.44
CA ASP A 161 -10.39 -8.72 6.43
C ASP A 161 -10.82 -7.60 7.40
N ASP A 162 -10.16 -7.47 8.57
CA ASP A 162 -10.43 -6.37 9.51
C ASP A 162 -9.99 -5.03 8.93
N VAL A 163 -8.83 -4.96 8.29
CA VAL A 163 -8.35 -3.76 7.59
C VAL A 163 -9.35 -3.31 6.53
N HIS A 164 -9.79 -4.22 5.66
CA HIS A 164 -10.71 -3.90 4.58
C HIS A 164 -12.09 -3.48 5.09
N ARG A 165 -12.54 -4.01 6.24
CA ARG A 165 -13.77 -3.56 6.90
C ARG A 165 -13.64 -2.12 7.42
N VAL A 166 -12.49 -1.75 7.97
CA VAL A 166 -12.21 -0.37 8.41
C VAL A 166 -12.17 0.57 7.21
N LEU A 167 -11.44 0.22 6.14
CA LEU A 167 -11.35 1.02 4.91
C LEU A 167 -12.72 1.25 4.27
N ALA A 168 -13.56 0.23 4.18
CA ALA A 168 -14.89 0.33 3.57
C ALA A 168 -15.85 1.27 4.32
N ALA A 169 -15.59 1.52 5.61
CA ALA A 169 -16.37 2.43 6.44
C ALA A 169 -15.67 3.79 6.67
N TYR A 170 -14.46 4.00 6.09
CA TYR A 170 -13.66 5.18 6.39
C TYR A 170 -14.20 6.43 5.67
N PRO A 171 -14.46 7.54 6.39
CA PRO A 171 -14.98 8.76 5.79
C PRO A 171 -14.06 9.33 4.70
N GLY A 172 -14.64 9.80 3.60
CA GLY A 172 -13.90 10.38 2.48
C GLY A 172 -13.27 9.35 1.53
N LEU A 173 -13.54 8.04 1.73
CA LEU A 173 -13.16 6.95 0.82
C LEU A 173 -14.40 6.23 0.29
N ALA A 174 -14.57 6.19 -1.02
CA ALA A 174 -15.62 5.42 -1.68
C ALA A 174 -15.03 4.28 -2.49
N ARG A 175 -15.47 3.03 -2.23
CA ARG A 175 -14.93 1.85 -2.91
C ARG A 175 -15.40 1.79 -4.35
N LEU A 176 -14.44 1.75 -5.27
CA LEU A 176 -14.65 1.60 -6.71
C LEU A 176 -14.52 0.15 -7.18
N VAL A 177 -13.51 -0.58 -6.69
CA VAL A 177 -13.21 -1.95 -7.10
C VAL A 177 -13.05 -2.84 -5.88
N CYS A 178 -13.53 -4.08 -5.97
CA CYS A 178 -13.29 -5.13 -5.00
C CYS A 178 -12.92 -6.43 -5.73
N HIS A 179 -11.71 -6.91 -5.47
CA HIS A 179 -11.25 -8.23 -5.87
C HIS A 179 -11.02 -9.07 -4.62
N ALA A 180 -11.71 -10.19 -4.52
CA ALA A 180 -11.64 -11.07 -3.36
C ALA A 180 -11.31 -12.49 -3.79
N GLU A 181 -10.26 -13.04 -3.20
CA GLU A 181 -9.84 -14.44 -3.33
C GLU A 181 -9.75 -15.08 -1.95
N PRO A 182 -9.61 -16.42 -1.87
CA PRO A 182 -9.35 -17.08 -0.59
C PRO A 182 -8.10 -16.55 0.13
N ASP A 183 -7.08 -16.14 -0.63
CA ASP A 183 -5.76 -15.80 -0.10
C ASP A 183 -5.56 -14.29 0.15
N PHE A 184 -6.18 -13.41 -0.65
CA PHE A 184 -6.03 -11.96 -0.48
C PHE A 184 -7.29 -11.18 -0.89
N LEU A 185 -7.38 -9.97 -0.34
CA LEU A 185 -8.27 -8.91 -0.79
C LEU A 185 -7.45 -7.84 -1.48
N ALA A 186 -7.97 -7.29 -2.59
CA ALA A 186 -7.44 -6.10 -3.24
C ALA A 186 -8.61 -5.17 -3.57
N GLU A 187 -8.62 -3.99 -2.99
CA GLU A 187 -9.68 -3.02 -3.14
C GLU A 187 -9.13 -1.66 -3.56
N VAL A 188 -9.87 -0.99 -4.44
CA VAL A 188 -9.57 0.38 -4.85
C VAL A 188 -10.64 1.31 -4.31
N TYR A 189 -10.18 2.37 -3.67
CA TYR A 189 -11.01 3.45 -3.16
C TYR A 189 -10.66 4.76 -3.86
N ILE A 190 -11.65 5.61 -4.02
CA ILE A 190 -11.50 6.99 -4.51
C ILE A 190 -11.75 7.93 -3.33
N ARG A 191 -10.89 8.94 -3.18
CA ARG A 191 -11.12 10.02 -2.22
C ARG A 191 -12.23 10.93 -2.73
N THR A 192 -13.45 10.74 -2.23
CA THR A 192 -14.63 11.51 -2.60
C THR A 192 -15.66 11.48 -1.47
N ASP A 193 -16.50 12.50 -1.39
CA ASP A 193 -17.65 12.54 -0.46
C ASP A 193 -18.94 11.95 -1.08
N GLY A 194 -18.87 11.54 -2.35
CA GLY A 194 -19.96 10.96 -3.10
C GLY A 194 -19.65 9.56 -3.65
N PRO A 195 -20.53 9.00 -4.49
CA PRO A 195 -20.23 7.77 -5.20
C PRO A 195 -19.05 7.98 -6.16
N PRO A 196 -18.13 6.98 -6.28
CA PRO A 196 -17.01 7.10 -7.20
C PRO A 196 -17.49 7.05 -8.64
N VAL A 197 -16.85 7.82 -9.52
CA VAL A 197 -17.09 7.77 -10.96
C VAL A 197 -16.46 6.49 -11.52
N SER A 198 -17.23 5.72 -12.32
CA SER A 198 -16.71 4.50 -12.94
C SER A 198 -15.67 4.82 -14.03
N VAL A 199 -14.79 3.85 -14.35
CA VAL A 199 -13.80 4.02 -15.42
C VAL A 199 -14.47 4.34 -16.76
N ALA A 200 -15.59 3.67 -17.08
CA ALA A 200 -16.35 3.93 -18.29
C ALA A 200 -16.88 5.37 -18.36
N GLN A 201 -17.42 5.88 -17.25
CA GLN A 201 -17.86 7.29 -17.16
C GLN A 201 -16.69 8.27 -17.28
N ALA A 202 -15.58 8.01 -16.56
CA ALA A 202 -14.41 8.86 -16.60
C ALA A 202 -13.75 8.93 -17.99
N THR A 203 -13.92 7.89 -18.81
CA THR A 203 -13.39 7.80 -20.18
C THR A 203 -14.42 8.17 -21.26
N GLY A 204 -15.64 8.56 -20.87
CA GLY A 204 -16.68 8.97 -21.82
C GLY A 204 -17.36 7.82 -22.57
N LEU A 205 -17.31 6.61 -22.04
CA LEU A 205 -17.97 5.43 -22.62
C LEU A 205 -19.40 5.21 -22.06
N ALA A 206 -19.75 5.85 -20.94
CA ALA A 206 -21.05 5.71 -20.28
C ALA A 206 -21.53 7.07 -19.71
#